data_852d77837615b6b522c22144039514f4
#
_entry.id   852d77837615b6b522c22144039514f4
#
_cell.length_a   1.000
_cell.length_b   1.000
_cell.length_c   1.000
_cell.angle_alpha   90.00
_cell.angle_beta   90.00
_cell.angle_gamma   90.00
#
_symmetry.space_group_name_H-M   'P 1'
#
loop_
_entity.id
_entity.type
_entity.pdbx_description
1 polymer ?
#
loop_
_entity_poly.entity_id
_entity_poly.type
_entity_poly.pdbx_seq_one_letter_code
_entity_poly.pdbx_strand_id
1 'polypeptide(L)'
;MMIETLNLTAGDQVGVLYCSNESNSVIQYEAVKAEFESKGIVVKAYTFSETTELQGIVTTAANESKAIYVPSDNTVADNDSVVGTICNDKKVPVYTSYGGAICYASLAIDYYELGRETGKMAAQVLLGEKIPSEIEIKTLVPTSSYNKDLCDLLGIEIPE
;
A
#
# COMPACT_ATOMS: atom_id res chain seq x y z
N MET A 1 -2.26 -8.72 -9.10
CA MET A 1 -1.02 -8.95 -8.35
C MET A 1 -1.29 -9.58 -6.99
N MET A 2 -1.75 -8.89 -5.92
CA MET A 2 -1.96 -9.48 -4.58
C MET A 2 -2.84 -10.76 -4.62
N ILE A 3 -3.95 -10.76 -5.36
CA ILE A 3 -4.87 -11.88 -5.49
C ILE A 3 -4.17 -13.12 -6.09
N GLU A 4 -3.38 -12.91 -7.11
CA GLU A 4 -2.66 -13.96 -7.83
C GLU A 4 -1.50 -14.52 -7.00
N THR A 5 -0.65 -13.65 -6.45
CA THR A 5 0.54 -14.07 -5.68
C THR A 5 0.18 -14.81 -4.38
N LEU A 6 -0.95 -14.46 -3.77
CA LEU A 6 -1.42 -15.12 -2.54
C LEU A 6 -2.49 -16.19 -2.79
N ASN A 7 -2.81 -16.48 -4.05
CA ASN A 7 -3.86 -17.42 -4.43
C ASN A 7 -5.17 -17.17 -3.66
N LEU A 8 -5.59 -15.89 -3.59
CA LEU A 8 -6.82 -15.52 -2.90
C LEU A 8 -8.04 -15.98 -3.69
N THR A 9 -8.99 -16.56 -3.00
CA THR A 9 -10.22 -17.13 -3.58
C THR A 9 -11.46 -16.51 -2.92
N ALA A 10 -12.62 -16.75 -3.51
CA ALA A 10 -13.89 -16.30 -2.94
C ALA A 10 -14.06 -16.80 -1.51
N GLY A 11 -14.46 -15.93 -0.61
CA GLY A 11 -14.59 -16.17 0.82
C GLY A 11 -13.33 -15.90 1.65
N ASP A 12 -12.14 -15.74 1.03
CA ASP A 12 -10.96 -15.30 1.78
C ASP A 12 -11.14 -13.85 2.26
N GLN A 13 -10.72 -13.56 3.49
CA GLN A 13 -10.78 -12.20 4.04
C GLN A 13 -9.44 -11.48 3.88
N VAL A 14 -9.49 -10.28 3.33
CA VAL A 14 -8.38 -9.33 3.26
C VAL A 14 -8.69 -8.14 4.17
N GLY A 15 -7.77 -7.84 5.07
CA GLY A 15 -7.82 -6.63 5.88
C GLY A 15 -7.24 -5.43 5.12
N VAL A 16 -7.91 -4.28 5.21
CA VAL A 16 -7.35 -3.01 4.74
C VAL A 16 -7.09 -2.14 5.96
N LEU A 17 -5.80 -1.87 6.21
CA LEU A 17 -5.33 -1.12 7.37
C LEU A 17 -5.02 0.32 6.97
N TYR A 18 -5.67 1.30 7.59
CA TYR A 18 -5.41 2.71 7.30
C TYR A 18 -5.85 3.66 8.42
N CYS A 19 -5.26 4.87 8.44
CA CYS A 19 -5.66 5.95 9.29
C CYS A 19 -6.93 6.63 8.74
N SER A 20 -7.99 6.71 9.54
CA SER A 20 -9.27 7.31 9.14
C SER A 20 -9.18 8.82 8.86
N ASN A 21 -8.12 9.48 9.34
CA ASN A 21 -7.88 10.90 9.13
C ASN A 21 -7.22 11.21 7.77
N GLU A 22 -6.79 10.18 7.02
CA GLU A 22 -6.18 10.34 5.71
C GLU A 22 -7.19 10.05 4.58
N SER A 23 -7.68 11.11 3.93
CA SER A 23 -8.70 10.99 2.88
C SER A 23 -8.26 10.19 1.66
N ASN A 24 -6.98 10.25 1.29
CA ASN A 24 -6.38 9.44 0.23
C ASN A 24 -6.47 7.94 0.53
N SER A 25 -6.28 7.54 1.80
CA SER A 25 -6.39 6.16 2.24
C SER A 25 -7.83 5.64 2.15
N VAL A 26 -8.80 6.49 2.50
CA VAL A 26 -10.23 6.17 2.36
C VAL A 26 -10.60 5.94 0.89
N ILE A 27 -10.15 6.81 -0.03
CA ILE A 27 -10.40 6.66 -1.47
C ILE A 27 -9.80 5.34 -2.00
N GLN A 28 -8.57 5.02 -1.60
CA GLN A 28 -7.92 3.78 -2.01
C GLN A 28 -8.61 2.54 -1.42
N TYR A 29 -9.08 2.62 -0.16
CA TYR A 29 -9.88 1.55 0.45
C TYR A 29 -11.11 1.22 -0.38
N GLU A 30 -11.90 2.22 -0.76
CA GLU A 30 -13.12 2.00 -1.55
C GLU A 30 -12.82 1.37 -2.93
N ALA A 31 -11.74 1.80 -3.58
CA ALA A 31 -11.32 1.22 -4.85
C ALA A 31 -10.88 -0.24 -4.72
N VAL A 32 -10.05 -0.55 -3.71
CA VAL A 32 -9.59 -1.92 -3.44
C VAL A 32 -10.74 -2.82 -3.04
N LYS A 33 -11.65 -2.32 -2.20
CA LYS A 33 -12.85 -3.04 -1.79
C LYS A 33 -13.69 -3.44 -2.99
N ALA A 34 -14.01 -2.49 -3.87
CA ALA A 34 -14.81 -2.77 -5.06
C ALA A 34 -14.18 -3.85 -5.96
N GLU A 35 -12.85 -3.78 -6.18
CA GLU A 35 -12.13 -4.75 -6.99
C GLU A 35 -12.11 -6.15 -6.36
N PHE A 36 -11.83 -6.25 -5.07
CA PHE A 36 -11.72 -7.54 -4.37
C PHE A 36 -13.08 -8.20 -4.18
N GLU A 37 -14.11 -7.44 -3.80
CA GLU A 37 -15.47 -7.93 -3.65
C GLU A 37 -16.06 -8.40 -4.99
N SER A 38 -15.67 -7.77 -6.12
CA SER A 38 -16.05 -8.24 -7.45
C SER A 38 -15.58 -9.67 -7.78
N LYS A 39 -14.55 -10.13 -7.05
CA LYS A 39 -13.97 -11.48 -7.15
C LYS A 39 -14.40 -12.40 -6.00
N GLY A 40 -15.36 -11.96 -5.20
CA GLY A 40 -15.89 -12.72 -4.07
C GLY A 40 -15.00 -12.73 -2.83
N ILE A 41 -13.93 -11.91 -2.80
CA ILE A 41 -13.04 -11.77 -1.64
C ILE A 41 -13.70 -10.83 -0.64
N VAL A 42 -13.71 -11.22 0.64
CA VAL A 42 -14.26 -10.39 1.72
C VAL A 42 -13.24 -9.31 2.09
N VAL A 43 -13.66 -8.05 2.09
CA VAL A 43 -12.80 -6.93 2.47
C VAL A 43 -13.28 -6.32 3.78
N LYS A 44 -12.37 -6.25 4.78
CA LYS A 44 -12.66 -5.66 6.07
C LYS A 44 -11.74 -4.48 6.35
N ALA A 45 -12.32 -3.32 6.67
CA ALA A 45 -11.56 -2.16 7.10
C ALA A 45 -11.11 -2.31 8.55
N TYR A 46 -9.83 -2.01 8.80
CA TYR A 46 -9.22 -1.89 10.11
C TYR A 46 -8.65 -0.48 10.22
N THR A 47 -9.38 0.38 10.91
CA THR A 47 -9.09 1.80 10.95
C THR A 47 -8.72 2.26 12.35
N PHE A 48 -7.87 3.25 12.43
CA PHE A 48 -7.51 3.95 13.66
C PHE A 48 -7.47 5.46 13.38
N SER A 49 -7.57 6.27 14.41
CA SER A 49 -7.42 7.73 14.34
C SER A 49 -6.16 8.21 15.06
N GLU A 50 -5.73 7.47 16.09
CA GLU A 50 -4.56 7.76 16.90
C GLU A 50 -3.57 6.60 16.82
N THR A 51 -2.27 6.92 16.74
CA THR A 51 -1.20 5.90 16.64
C THR A 51 -1.13 4.95 17.83
N THR A 52 -1.66 5.37 18.99
CA THR A 52 -1.78 4.53 20.19
C THR A 52 -2.70 3.34 20.00
N GLU A 53 -3.63 3.39 19.04
CA GLU A 53 -4.58 2.32 18.73
C GLU A 53 -3.97 1.29 17.77
N LEU A 54 -2.95 1.68 17.00
CA LEU A 54 -2.41 0.93 15.85
C LEU A 54 -2.05 -0.50 16.23
N GLN A 55 -1.33 -0.71 17.32
CA GLN A 55 -0.90 -2.05 17.75
C GLN A 55 -2.08 -3.01 17.94
N GLY A 56 -3.14 -2.56 18.60
CA GLY A 56 -4.34 -3.36 18.82
C GLY A 56 -5.11 -3.67 17.55
N ILE A 57 -5.23 -2.66 16.69
CA ILE A 57 -5.92 -2.77 15.38
C ILE A 57 -5.17 -3.73 14.46
N VAL A 58 -3.83 -3.58 14.33
CA VAL A 58 -2.99 -4.50 13.52
C VAL A 58 -3.06 -5.93 14.05
N THR A 59 -3.02 -6.09 15.37
CA THR A 59 -3.13 -7.43 15.99
C THR A 59 -4.46 -8.08 15.62
N THR A 60 -5.56 -7.33 15.66
CA THR A 60 -6.89 -7.82 15.29
C THR A 60 -6.95 -8.15 13.80
N ALA A 61 -6.46 -7.23 12.96
CA ALA A 61 -6.41 -7.42 11.51
C ALA A 61 -5.64 -8.70 11.13
N ALA A 62 -4.47 -8.91 11.73
CA ALA A 62 -3.64 -10.07 11.47
C ALA A 62 -4.21 -11.40 12.02
N ASN A 63 -5.10 -11.35 13.01
CA ASN A 63 -5.79 -12.56 13.49
C ASN A 63 -6.97 -12.97 12.60
N GLU A 64 -7.57 -12.01 11.92
CA GLU A 64 -8.83 -12.22 11.20
C GLU A 64 -8.66 -12.29 9.68
N SER A 65 -7.51 -11.85 9.16
CA SER A 65 -7.30 -11.72 7.72
C SER A 65 -6.24 -12.68 7.19
N LYS A 66 -6.45 -13.19 5.98
CA LYS A 66 -5.47 -14.00 5.26
C LYS A 66 -4.29 -13.16 4.77
N ALA A 67 -4.53 -11.87 4.52
CA ALA A 67 -3.53 -10.89 4.12
C ALA A 67 -3.99 -9.49 4.49
N ILE A 68 -3.05 -8.54 4.57
CA ILE A 68 -3.33 -7.13 4.84
C ILE A 68 -2.86 -6.27 3.66
N TYR A 69 -3.75 -5.40 3.20
CA TYR A 69 -3.44 -4.33 2.26
C TYR A 69 -3.30 -3.00 3.02
N VAL A 70 -2.25 -2.25 2.73
CA VAL A 70 -2.03 -0.91 3.26
C VAL A 70 -2.03 0.09 2.10
N PRO A 71 -2.97 1.04 2.07
CA PRO A 71 -2.97 2.15 1.12
C PRO A 71 -1.71 3.03 1.26
N SER A 72 -1.57 4.05 0.42
CA SER A 72 -0.56 5.09 0.59
C SER A 72 -0.92 5.97 1.80
N ASP A 73 -0.61 5.48 2.98
CA ASP A 73 -0.97 6.04 4.28
C ASP A 73 0.29 6.47 5.03
N ASN A 74 0.44 7.78 5.26
CA ASN A 74 1.65 8.31 5.89
C ASN A 74 1.76 7.86 7.35
N THR A 75 0.62 7.82 8.06
CA THR A 75 0.61 7.44 9.47
C THR A 75 0.99 5.97 9.66
N VAL A 76 0.54 5.09 8.77
CA VAL A 76 0.97 3.68 8.79
C VAL A 76 2.43 3.56 8.39
N ALA A 77 2.88 4.27 7.33
CA ALA A 77 4.26 4.24 6.86
C ALA A 77 5.26 4.69 7.94
N ASP A 78 4.92 5.73 8.70
CA ASP A 78 5.75 6.21 9.82
C ASP A 78 5.82 5.20 10.99
N ASN A 79 4.91 4.22 11.01
CA ASN A 79 4.82 3.17 12.03
C ASN A 79 5.01 1.74 11.48
N ASP A 80 5.66 1.62 10.33
CA ASP A 80 5.91 0.36 9.62
C ASP A 80 6.45 -0.76 10.53
N SER A 81 7.34 -0.43 11.44
CA SER A 81 7.95 -1.42 12.34
C SER A 81 6.93 -2.14 13.24
N VAL A 82 5.89 -1.45 13.68
CA VAL A 82 4.80 -2.05 14.49
C VAL A 82 4.00 -3.02 13.64
N VAL A 83 3.63 -2.60 12.42
CA VAL A 83 2.86 -3.44 11.48
C VAL A 83 3.68 -4.66 11.06
N GLY A 84 4.93 -4.45 10.64
CA GLY A 84 5.81 -5.52 10.19
C GLY A 84 6.08 -6.56 11.27
N THR A 85 6.38 -6.15 12.50
CA THR A 85 6.64 -7.07 13.61
C THR A 85 5.44 -7.97 13.86
N ILE A 86 4.23 -7.40 14.01
CA ILE A 86 3.02 -8.17 14.32
C ILE A 86 2.64 -9.12 13.18
N CYS A 87 2.70 -8.62 11.94
CA CYS A 87 2.31 -9.42 10.78
C CYS A 87 3.29 -10.54 10.48
N ASN A 88 4.62 -10.30 10.63
CA ASN A 88 5.64 -11.31 10.45
C ASN A 88 5.55 -12.43 11.52
N ASP A 89 5.35 -12.06 12.79
CA ASP A 89 5.17 -13.03 13.89
C ASP A 89 3.96 -13.96 13.63
N LYS A 90 2.91 -13.42 13.03
CA LYS A 90 1.69 -14.17 12.68
C LYS A 90 1.72 -14.80 11.30
N LYS A 91 2.78 -14.56 10.52
CA LYS A 91 2.92 -15.00 9.13
C LYS A 91 1.78 -14.52 8.23
N VAL A 92 1.31 -13.31 8.44
CA VAL A 92 0.29 -12.66 7.62
C VAL A 92 0.97 -11.72 6.62
N PRO A 93 0.87 -11.99 5.31
CA PRO A 93 1.49 -11.16 4.30
C PRO A 93 0.89 -9.76 4.26
N VAL A 94 1.78 -8.75 4.18
CA VAL A 94 1.42 -7.35 4.01
C VAL A 94 1.74 -6.91 2.59
N TYR A 95 0.79 -6.29 1.93
CA TYR A 95 0.94 -5.62 0.64
C TYR A 95 0.75 -4.12 0.82
N THR A 96 1.65 -3.30 0.28
CA THR A 96 1.54 -1.83 0.38
C THR A 96 1.46 -1.18 -1.00
N SER A 97 0.83 -0.01 -1.07
CA SER A 97 0.83 0.82 -2.27
C SER A 97 1.93 1.90 -2.28
N TYR A 98 2.86 1.86 -1.34
CA TYR A 98 3.98 2.81 -1.24
C TYR A 98 5.36 2.15 -1.17
N GLY A 99 5.44 0.81 -1.10
CA GLY A 99 6.69 0.08 -0.88
C GLY A 99 6.99 -0.13 0.60
N GLY A 100 8.28 -0.13 0.96
CA GLY A 100 8.73 -0.29 2.35
C GLY A 100 9.22 -1.70 2.67
N ALA A 101 9.83 -1.84 3.86
CA ALA A 101 10.47 -3.10 4.28
C ALA A 101 9.47 -4.14 4.82
N ILE A 102 8.26 -3.70 5.15
CA ILE A 102 7.24 -4.56 5.79
C ILE A 102 6.41 -5.38 4.81
N CYS A 103 6.40 -5.02 3.53
CA CYS A 103 5.57 -5.69 2.55
C CYS A 103 6.31 -6.80 1.81
N TYR A 104 5.63 -7.93 1.56
CA TYR A 104 6.14 -8.97 0.68
C TYR A 104 6.16 -8.50 -0.77
N ALA A 105 5.22 -7.63 -1.14
CA ALA A 105 5.11 -7.03 -2.46
C ALA A 105 4.43 -5.66 -2.37
N SER A 106 4.71 -4.82 -3.36
CA SER A 106 4.06 -3.52 -3.52
C SER A 106 3.87 -3.16 -5.00
N LEU A 107 2.92 -2.26 -5.25
CA LEU A 107 2.77 -1.54 -6.50
C LEU A 107 2.83 -0.05 -6.18
N ALA A 108 3.96 0.57 -6.42
CA ALA A 108 4.24 1.94 -6.01
C ALA A 108 4.85 2.76 -7.14
N ILE A 109 4.67 4.08 -7.09
CA ILE A 109 5.40 5.01 -7.95
C ILE A 109 6.79 5.26 -7.36
N ASP A 110 7.76 5.59 -8.23
CA ASP A 110 9.05 6.09 -7.79
C ASP A 110 8.93 7.56 -7.35
N TYR A 111 8.88 7.80 -6.04
CA TYR A 111 8.77 9.15 -5.48
C TYR A 111 9.99 10.02 -5.73
N TYR A 112 11.19 9.44 -5.88
CA TYR A 112 12.38 10.18 -6.25
C TYR A 112 12.25 10.71 -7.68
N GLU A 113 11.81 9.85 -8.60
CA GLU A 113 11.58 10.23 -10.00
C GLU A 113 10.45 11.26 -10.12
N LEU A 114 9.39 11.11 -9.33
CA LEU A 114 8.31 12.10 -9.24
C LEU A 114 8.85 13.48 -8.81
N GLY A 115 9.68 13.51 -7.77
CA GLY A 115 10.31 14.73 -7.29
C GLY A 115 11.22 15.37 -8.35
N ARG A 116 12.01 14.54 -9.05
CA ARG A 116 12.89 14.98 -10.14
C ARG A 116 12.11 15.61 -11.30
N GLU A 117 11.04 14.97 -11.74
CA GLU A 117 10.18 15.50 -12.82
C GLU A 117 9.46 16.79 -12.37
N THR A 118 8.97 16.83 -11.13
CA THR A 118 8.38 18.05 -10.56
C THR A 118 9.39 19.20 -10.52
N GLY A 119 10.65 18.92 -10.13
CA GLY A 119 11.74 19.90 -10.15
C GLY A 119 12.04 20.45 -11.53
N LYS A 120 12.02 19.61 -12.58
CA LYS A 120 12.17 20.06 -13.97
C LYS A 120 11.04 20.97 -14.40
N MET A 121 9.80 20.64 -14.04
CA MET A 121 8.62 21.47 -14.34
C MET A 121 8.73 22.84 -13.65
N ALA A 122 9.13 22.87 -12.38
CA ALA A 122 9.35 24.10 -11.64
C ALA A 122 10.46 24.97 -12.27
N ALA A 123 11.56 24.36 -12.73
CA ALA A 123 12.64 25.06 -13.39
C ALA A 123 12.17 25.76 -14.67
N GLN A 124 11.34 25.11 -15.50
CA GLN A 124 10.79 25.73 -16.73
C GLN A 124 9.98 27.00 -16.42
N VAL A 125 9.21 26.99 -15.32
CA VAL A 125 8.44 28.16 -14.90
C VAL A 125 9.36 29.26 -14.36
N LEU A 126 10.33 28.91 -13.53
CA LEU A 126 11.24 29.88 -12.93
C LEU A 126 12.17 30.56 -13.96
N LEU A 127 12.55 29.84 -15.01
CA LEU A 127 13.34 30.35 -16.13
C LEU A 127 12.50 31.14 -17.15
N GLY A 128 11.19 31.21 -16.99
CA GLY A 128 10.28 31.87 -17.90
C GLY A 128 10.07 31.15 -19.24
N GLU A 129 10.44 29.87 -19.32
CA GLU A 129 10.26 29.04 -20.51
C GLU A 129 8.80 28.65 -20.72
N LYS A 130 8.04 28.49 -19.61
CA LYS A 130 6.62 28.16 -19.61
C LYS A 130 5.89 28.87 -18.46
N ILE A 131 4.61 29.09 -18.64
CA ILE A 131 3.72 29.47 -17.54
C ILE A 131 3.07 28.22 -16.94
N PRO A 132 2.62 28.25 -15.67
CA PRO A 132 2.06 27.06 -15.00
C PRO A 132 0.93 26.36 -15.76
N SER A 133 0.09 27.12 -16.49
CA SER A 133 -1.01 26.56 -17.29
C SER A 133 -0.57 25.81 -18.56
N GLU A 134 0.68 25.94 -18.98
CA GLU A 134 1.27 25.22 -20.10
C GLU A 134 2.03 23.95 -19.68
N ILE A 135 2.14 23.73 -18.37
CA ILE A 135 2.74 22.50 -17.83
C ILE A 135 1.71 21.38 -17.87
N GLU A 136 2.02 20.34 -18.63
CA GLU A 136 1.19 19.13 -18.67
C GLU A 136 1.25 18.39 -17.34
N ILE A 137 0.10 17.90 -16.88
CA ILE A 137 0.04 17.00 -15.71
C ILE A 137 0.73 15.69 -16.08
N LYS A 138 1.79 15.35 -15.34
CA LYS A 138 2.51 14.09 -15.51
C LYS A 138 2.06 13.08 -14.45
N THR A 139 1.85 11.86 -14.89
CA THR A 139 1.65 10.71 -14.04
C THR A 139 2.79 9.72 -14.25
N LEU A 140 3.28 9.12 -13.16
CA LEU A 140 4.24 8.04 -13.25
C LEU A 140 3.50 6.70 -13.30
N VAL A 141 4.06 5.76 -14.05
CA VAL A 141 3.55 4.39 -14.09
C VAL A 141 4.03 3.67 -12.83
N PRO A 142 3.13 3.10 -12.02
CA PRO A 142 3.55 2.32 -10.87
C PRO A 142 4.33 1.08 -11.30
N THR A 143 5.33 0.71 -10.51
CA THR A 143 6.12 -0.50 -10.68
C THR A 143 5.89 -1.47 -9.53
N SER A 144 5.84 -2.76 -9.86
CA SER A 144 5.76 -3.82 -8.87
C SER A 144 7.15 -4.12 -8.30
N SER A 145 7.21 -4.37 -7.00
CA SER A 145 8.39 -4.87 -6.33
C SER A 145 8.05 -6.00 -5.36
N TYR A 146 9.03 -6.86 -5.07
CA TYR A 146 8.92 -7.98 -4.15
C TYR A 146 10.08 -7.96 -3.16
N ASN A 147 9.77 -8.21 -1.90
CA ASN A 147 10.77 -8.44 -0.86
C ASN A 147 11.04 -9.95 -0.79
N LYS A 148 12.17 -10.36 -1.35
CA LYS A 148 12.53 -11.78 -1.44
C LYS A 148 12.58 -12.45 -0.07
N ASP A 149 13.16 -11.81 0.94
CA ASP A 149 13.30 -12.38 2.27
C ASP A 149 11.94 -12.64 2.94
N LEU A 150 11.00 -11.72 2.76
CA LEU A 150 9.62 -11.89 3.25
C LEU A 150 8.86 -12.94 2.44
N CYS A 151 9.05 -12.99 1.12
CA CYS A 151 8.45 -14.02 0.29
C CYS A 151 8.93 -15.40 0.72
N ASP A 152 10.24 -15.58 0.92
CA ASP A 152 10.83 -16.83 1.41
C ASP A 152 10.30 -17.21 2.82
N LEU A 153 10.21 -16.23 3.74
CA LEU A 153 9.67 -16.43 5.09
C LEU A 153 8.21 -16.88 5.08
N LEU A 154 7.41 -16.31 4.17
CA LEU A 154 5.98 -16.55 4.06
C LEU A 154 5.62 -17.68 3.11
N GLY A 155 6.60 -18.26 2.39
CA GLY A 155 6.37 -19.31 1.39
C GLY A 155 5.61 -18.79 0.15
N ILE A 156 5.84 -17.54 -0.23
CA ILE A 156 5.18 -16.91 -1.38
C ILE A 156 6.11 -17.01 -2.60
N GLU A 157 5.60 -17.58 -3.68
CA GLU A 157 6.32 -17.64 -4.95
C GLU A 157 6.28 -16.26 -5.66
N ILE A 158 7.46 -15.76 -6.02
CA ILE A 158 7.57 -14.52 -6.81
C ILE A 158 7.32 -14.86 -8.28
N PRO A 159 6.35 -14.23 -8.95
CA PRO A 159 6.13 -14.44 -10.38
C PRO A 159 7.37 -14.08 -11.22
N GLU A 160 7.59 -14.82 -12.30
CA GLU A 160 8.68 -14.57 -13.28
C GLU A 160 8.49 -13.25 -14.05
#